data_81731ad675dc0aee37146b336cfdeced
#
_entry.id   81731ad675dc0aee37146b336cfdeced
#
_cell.length_a   1.000
_cell.length_b   1.000
_cell.length_c   1.000
_cell.angle_alpha   90.00
_cell.angle_beta   90.00
_cell.angle_gamma   90.00
#
_symmetry.space_group_name_H-M   'P 1'
#
loop_
_entity.id
_entity.type
_entity.pdbx_description
1 polymer ?
#
loop_
_entity_poly.entity_id
_entity_poly.type
_entity_poly.pdbx_seq_one_letter_code
_entity_poly.pdbx_strand_id
1 'polypeptide(L)'
;MSERRPTSAPQSQPLGDVANKLLFENELVRVWEMNLAPGERSDRHRHELPYLLCVLEGTRVDAEVEGRGDVEIPVQPGSVFFVPPGATETAVNNSGDPFREILIELKKPASEPMRVTVANAAARQR
;
A
#
# COMPACT_ATOMS: atom_id res chain seq x y z
N MET A 1 4.16 -23.88 -22.44
CA MET A 1 4.11 -23.51 -22.18
C MET A 1 4.02 -22.93 -21.95
N SER A 2 3.82 -22.82 -21.80
CA SER A 2 3.58 -22.16 -21.53
C SER A 2 3.58 -21.55 -21.16
N GLU A 3 3.47 -21.46 -20.89
CA GLU A 3 3.31 -20.84 -20.51
C GLU A 3 3.15 -20.13 -20.27
N ARG A 4 3.03 -20.10 -20.42
CA ARG A 4 2.76 -19.44 -20.19
C ARG A 4 2.47 -18.68 -20.01
N ARG A 5 2.25 -18.43 -19.94
CA ARG A 5 1.89 -17.88 -19.66
C ARG A 5 1.60 -17.05 -19.41
N PRO A 6 1.47 -16.94 -19.36
CA PRO A 6 1.09 -16.16 -18.83
C PRO A 6 0.52 -15.26 -18.83
N THR A 7 0.30 -15.08 -19.13
CA THR A 7 -0.31 -13.88 -19.19
C THR A 7 -1.73 -13.83 -18.72
N SER A 8 -2.59 -14.50 -19.17
CA SER A 8 -3.94 -14.47 -18.67
C SER A 8 -4.05 -15.12 -17.32
N ALA A 9 -3.08 -15.90 -17.01
CA ALA A 9 -3.10 -16.58 -15.75
C ALA A 9 -3.18 -15.66 -14.54
N PRO A 10 -2.56 -14.48 -14.56
CA PRO A 10 -2.65 -13.63 -13.37
C PRO A 10 -4.05 -13.29 -12.95
N GLN A 11 -4.97 -13.23 -13.87
CA GLN A 11 -6.32 -12.85 -13.52
C GLN A 11 -7.08 -13.94 -12.80
N SER A 12 -6.65 -15.18 -12.94
CA SER A 12 -7.34 -16.27 -12.29
C SER A 12 -6.74 -16.60 -10.93
N GLN A 13 -5.67 -15.94 -10.56
CA GLN A 13 -5.03 -16.22 -9.29
C GLN A 13 -5.61 -15.37 -8.18
N PRO A 14 -5.70 -15.92 -6.98
CA PRO A 14 -6.20 -15.13 -5.87
C PRO A 14 -5.31 -13.93 -5.62
N LEU A 15 -5.93 -12.87 -5.17
CA LEU A 15 -5.18 -11.69 -4.77
C LEU A 15 -4.61 -11.92 -3.38
N GLY A 16 -3.47 -11.31 -3.14
CA GLY A 16 -2.85 -11.38 -1.83
C GLY A 16 -3.07 -10.12 -1.04
N ASP A 17 -2.27 -9.97 -0.01
CA ASP A 17 -2.35 -8.81 0.86
C ASP A 17 -1.75 -7.59 0.20
N VAL A 18 -2.19 -6.42 0.62
CA VAL A 18 -1.69 -5.17 0.05
C VAL A 18 -0.26 -4.87 0.48
N ALA A 19 0.25 -5.57 1.49
CA ALA A 19 1.61 -5.37 1.97
C ALA A 19 2.06 -6.63 2.70
N ASN A 20 3.24 -6.59 3.30
CA ASN A 20 3.83 -7.78 3.90
C ASN A 20 3.26 -8.11 5.27
N LYS A 21 2.97 -7.10 6.06
CA LYS A 21 2.68 -7.32 7.46
C LYS A 21 1.62 -6.35 7.96
N LEU A 22 0.58 -6.90 8.55
CA LEU A 22 -0.45 -6.07 9.17
C LEU A 22 0.04 -5.65 10.56
N LEU A 23 0.07 -4.35 10.80
CA LEU A 23 0.57 -3.80 12.05
C LEU A 23 -0.54 -3.45 13.02
N PHE A 24 -1.66 -2.95 12.52
CA PHE A 24 -2.71 -2.42 13.36
C PHE A 24 -3.99 -2.29 12.56
N GLU A 25 -5.11 -2.51 13.23
CA GLU A 25 -6.40 -2.31 12.57
C GLU A 25 -7.45 -1.94 13.62
N ASN A 26 -8.28 -0.97 13.28
CA ASN A 26 -9.49 -0.67 14.04
C ASN A 26 -10.58 -0.33 13.04
N GLU A 27 -11.67 0.27 13.48
CA GLU A 27 -12.77 0.54 12.58
C GLU A 27 -12.50 1.67 11.60
N LEU A 28 -11.45 2.45 11.81
CA LEU A 28 -11.15 3.61 10.96
C LEU A 28 -9.98 3.39 10.03
N VAL A 29 -9.00 2.60 10.43
CA VAL A 29 -7.80 2.40 9.63
C VAL A 29 -7.32 0.96 9.67
N ARG A 30 -6.56 0.61 8.66
CA ARG A 30 -5.81 -0.64 8.65
C ARG A 30 -4.41 -0.31 8.21
N VAL A 31 -3.44 -0.60 9.07
CA VAL A 31 -2.07 -0.15 8.88
C VAL A 31 -1.15 -1.33 8.59
N TRP A 32 -0.41 -1.22 7.52
CA TRP A 32 0.48 -2.28 7.03
C TRP A 32 1.89 -1.77 6.93
N GLU A 33 2.83 -2.70 6.93
CA GLU A 33 4.20 -2.43 6.55
C GLU A 33 4.51 -3.19 5.26
N MET A 34 5.10 -2.50 4.30
CA MET A 34 5.64 -3.10 3.08
C MET A 34 7.16 -3.02 3.17
N ASN A 35 7.82 -4.15 3.01
CA ASN A 35 9.26 -4.24 3.13
C ASN A 35 9.76 -5.09 1.98
N LEU A 36 10.49 -4.48 1.06
CA LEU A 36 10.97 -5.16 -0.14
C LEU A 36 12.46 -4.97 -0.28
N ALA A 37 13.21 -6.05 -0.20
CA ALA A 37 14.62 -6.03 -0.52
C ALA A 37 14.79 -5.81 -2.02
N PRO A 38 15.99 -5.43 -2.48
CA PRO A 38 16.20 -5.28 -3.92
C PRO A 38 15.80 -6.55 -4.67
N GLY A 39 14.98 -6.38 -5.69
CA GLY A 39 14.48 -7.47 -6.50
C GLY A 39 13.21 -8.12 -6.00
N GLU A 40 12.77 -7.79 -4.81
CA GLU A 40 11.56 -8.39 -4.26
C GLU A 40 10.31 -7.70 -4.77
N ARG A 41 9.21 -8.44 -4.71
CA ARG A 41 7.92 -7.91 -5.15
C ARG A 41 6.85 -8.36 -4.17
N SER A 42 5.80 -7.56 -4.05
CA SER A 42 4.64 -7.90 -3.24
C SER A 42 3.80 -8.94 -3.96
N ASP A 43 2.81 -9.47 -3.25
CA ASP A 43 1.75 -10.20 -3.91
C ASP A 43 0.97 -9.23 -4.80
N ARG A 44 0.37 -9.77 -5.85
CA ARG A 44 -0.57 -9.00 -6.63
C ARG A 44 -1.79 -8.76 -5.76
N HIS A 45 -2.22 -7.51 -5.65
CA HIS A 45 -3.27 -7.13 -4.72
C HIS A 45 -4.13 -6.03 -5.31
N ARG A 46 -5.34 -5.92 -4.77
CA ARG A 46 -6.25 -4.86 -5.18
C ARG A 46 -6.50 -3.94 -4.00
N HIS A 47 -6.43 -2.65 -4.24
CA HIS A 47 -6.72 -1.65 -3.22
C HIS A 47 -8.20 -1.33 -3.23
N GLU A 48 -8.92 -1.85 -2.25
CA GLU A 48 -10.35 -1.59 -2.12
C GLU A 48 -10.63 -0.29 -1.39
N LEU A 49 -9.62 0.24 -0.70
CA LEU A 49 -9.76 1.43 0.13
C LEU A 49 -8.76 2.47 -0.32
N PRO A 50 -9.08 3.76 -0.16
CA PRO A 50 -8.04 4.77 -0.33
C PRO A 50 -7.00 4.62 0.77
N TYR A 51 -5.79 5.06 0.48
CA TYR A 51 -4.72 4.86 1.47
C TYR A 51 -3.65 5.93 1.37
N LEU A 52 -2.92 6.06 2.48
CA LEU A 52 -1.73 6.89 2.54
C LEU A 52 -0.52 5.98 2.54
N LEU A 53 0.52 6.41 1.84
CA LEU A 53 1.81 5.74 1.86
C LEU A 53 2.80 6.67 2.52
N CYS A 54 3.56 6.15 3.48
CA CYS A 54 4.59 6.91 4.16
C CYS A 54 5.89 6.15 3.97
N VAL A 55 6.80 6.69 3.17
CA VAL A 55 8.05 6.03 2.85
C VAL A 55 9.02 6.21 3.99
N LEU A 56 9.58 5.13 4.48
CA LEU A 56 10.56 5.15 5.55
C LEU A 56 11.97 4.99 5.01
N GLU A 57 12.12 4.21 3.93
CA GLU A 57 13.43 3.88 3.39
C GLU A 57 13.27 3.56 1.91
N GLY A 58 14.22 4.00 1.09
CA GLY A 58 14.20 3.64 -0.32
C GLY A 58 14.38 4.82 -1.23
N THR A 59 14.68 4.51 -2.50
CA THR A 59 14.88 5.52 -3.53
C THR A 59 13.87 5.39 -4.66
N ARG A 60 13.25 4.22 -4.80
CA ARG A 60 12.33 3.97 -5.90
C ARG A 60 11.51 2.72 -5.60
N VAL A 61 10.26 2.74 -5.97
CA VAL A 61 9.43 1.55 -6.02
C VAL A 61 8.66 1.61 -7.33
N ASP A 62 8.48 0.46 -7.96
CA ASP A 62 7.70 0.38 -9.19
C ASP A 62 6.38 -0.29 -8.88
N ALA A 63 5.37 0.05 -9.67
CA ALA A 63 4.08 -0.59 -9.58
C ALA A 63 3.77 -1.19 -10.95
N GLU A 64 3.47 -2.49 -10.97
CA GLU A 64 2.92 -3.14 -12.16
C GLU A 64 1.42 -3.07 -12.01
N VAL A 65 0.80 -2.17 -12.75
CA VAL A 65 -0.62 -1.86 -12.58
C VAL A 65 -1.42 -2.54 -13.65
N GLU A 66 -2.38 -3.33 -13.25
CA GLU A 66 -3.21 -4.06 -14.20
C GLU A 66 -3.92 -3.07 -15.12
N GLY A 67 -3.79 -3.30 -16.43
CA GLY A 67 -4.41 -2.45 -17.43
C GLY A 67 -3.64 -1.20 -17.78
N ARG A 68 -2.54 -0.89 -17.07
CA ARG A 68 -1.79 0.34 -17.32
C ARG A 68 -0.30 0.12 -17.53
N GLY A 69 0.21 -1.05 -17.14
CA GLY A 69 1.62 -1.34 -17.28
C GLY A 69 2.42 -0.87 -16.09
N ASP A 70 3.72 -0.73 -16.30
CA ASP A 70 4.64 -0.46 -15.21
C ASP A 70 4.79 1.03 -14.99
N VAL A 71 4.80 1.43 -13.74
CA VAL A 71 4.98 2.81 -13.34
C VAL A 71 6.17 2.87 -12.39
N GLU A 72 7.15 3.73 -12.70
CA GLU A 72 8.29 3.96 -11.82
C GLU A 72 7.97 5.11 -10.90
N ILE A 73 8.20 4.90 -9.62
CA ILE A 73 7.87 5.92 -8.62
C ILE A 73 9.13 6.23 -7.82
N PRO A 74 9.77 7.37 -8.09
CA PRO A 74 10.88 7.80 -7.25
C PRO A 74 10.36 8.21 -5.88
N VAL A 75 11.10 7.84 -4.85
CA VAL A 75 10.70 8.13 -3.48
C VAL A 75 11.91 8.53 -2.67
N GLN A 76 11.66 9.05 -1.49
CA GLN A 76 12.69 9.29 -0.51
C GLN A 76 12.07 9.16 0.88
N PRO A 77 12.89 8.90 1.89
CA PRO A 77 12.36 8.83 3.26
C PRO A 77 11.58 10.08 3.59
N GLY A 78 10.40 9.90 4.15
CA GLY A 78 9.51 11.02 4.47
C GLY A 78 8.50 11.35 3.39
N SER A 79 8.60 10.74 2.20
CA SER A 79 7.58 10.94 1.17
C SER A 79 6.24 10.40 1.64
N VAL A 80 5.17 11.17 1.39
CA VAL A 80 3.81 10.75 1.73
C VAL A 80 2.94 10.93 0.51
N PHE A 81 2.20 9.90 0.17
CA PHE A 81 1.30 9.92 -0.98
C PHE A 81 -0.10 9.53 -0.55
N PHE A 82 -1.09 10.19 -1.14
CA PHE A 82 -2.46 9.73 -1.02
C PHE A 82 -2.85 9.03 -2.32
N VAL A 83 -3.41 7.83 -2.20
CA VAL A 83 -3.76 7.03 -3.37
C VAL A 83 -5.22 6.63 -3.29
N PRO A 84 -6.02 6.93 -4.33
CA PRO A 84 -7.42 6.53 -4.34
C PRO A 84 -7.55 5.02 -4.55
N PRO A 85 -8.71 4.44 -4.22
CA PRO A 85 -8.91 3.00 -4.42
C PRO A 85 -9.09 2.64 -5.88
N GLY A 86 -9.01 1.37 -6.17
CA GLY A 86 -9.43 0.82 -7.45
C GLY A 86 -8.35 0.09 -8.24
N ALA A 87 -7.08 0.31 -7.93
CA ALA A 87 -6.02 -0.31 -8.72
C ALA A 87 -5.73 -1.72 -8.24
N THR A 88 -5.45 -2.60 -9.19
CA THR A 88 -4.89 -3.91 -8.92
C THR A 88 -3.46 -3.87 -9.38
N GLU A 89 -2.54 -4.19 -8.51
CA GLU A 89 -1.14 -3.97 -8.80
C GLU A 89 -0.22 -4.87 -8.01
N THR A 90 1.06 -4.87 -8.41
CA THR A 90 2.14 -5.52 -7.69
C THR A 90 3.23 -4.48 -7.49
N ALA A 91 3.68 -4.30 -6.27
CA ALA A 91 4.81 -3.43 -5.99
C ALA A 91 6.10 -4.20 -6.21
N VAL A 92 7.07 -3.56 -6.84
CA VAL A 92 8.33 -4.21 -7.20
C VAL A 92 9.47 -3.29 -6.83
N ASN A 93 10.46 -3.82 -6.13
CA ASN A 93 11.66 -3.04 -5.85
C ASN A 93 12.71 -3.36 -6.89
N ASN A 94 12.76 -2.56 -7.94
CA ASN A 94 13.75 -2.70 -9.00
C ASN A 94 14.98 -1.83 -8.75
N SER A 95 15.09 -1.24 -7.57
CA SER A 95 16.25 -0.44 -7.22
C SER A 95 17.31 -1.33 -6.58
N GLY A 96 18.47 -0.77 -6.35
CA GLY A 96 19.52 -1.48 -5.63
C GLY A 96 19.47 -1.29 -4.13
N ASP A 97 18.47 -0.60 -3.62
CA ASP A 97 18.38 -0.25 -2.20
C ASP A 97 17.14 -0.90 -1.56
N PRO A 98 17.19 -1.17 -0.26
CA PRO A 98 15.98 -1.67 0.42
C PRO A 98 14.87 -0.63 0.36
N PHE A 99 13.64 -1.10 0.31
CA PHE A 99 12.47 -0.24 0.29
C PHE A 99 11.57 -0.61 1.45
N ARG A 100 11.07 0.39 2.16
CA ARG A 100 10.17 0.16 3.29
C ARG A 100 9.19 1.31 3.42
N GLU A 101 7.94 0.98 3.62
CA GLU A 101 6.91 2.00 3.76
C GLU A 101 5.82 1.53 4.72
N ILE A 102 5.10 2.50 5.27
CA ILE A 102 3.88 2.24 6.04
C ILE A 102 2.72 2.61 5.13
N LEU A 103 1.76 1.73 5.04
CA LEU A 103 0.57 1.90 4.22
C LEU A 103 -0.63 1.97 5.15
N ILE A 104 -1.38 3.06 5.09
CA ILE A 104 -2.51 3.28 5.96
C ILE A 104 -3.78 3.31 5.13
N GLU A 105 -4.56 2.24 5.20
CA GLU A 105 -5.83 2.19 4.50
C GLU A 105 -6.88 2.90 5.34
N LEU A 106 -7.67 3.75 4.68
CA LEU A 106 -8.67 4.56 5.34
C LEU A 106 -10.01 3.89 5.11
N LYS A 107 -10.61 3.41 6.19
CA LYS A 107 -11.87 2.72 6.09
C LYS A 107 -12.99 3.74 5.94
N LYS A 108 -14.09 3.25 5.42
CA LYS A 108 -15.23 4.11 5.21
C LYS A 108 -15.64 4.73 6.55
N PRO A 109 -15.80 6.04 6.60
CA PRO A 109 -16.18 6.67 7.85
C PRO A 109 -17.57 6.22 8.29
N ALA A 110 -17.79 6.30 9.60
CA ALA A 110 -19.08 6.04 10.17
C ALA A 110 -20.11 7.02 9.61
N SER A 111 -21.38 6.65 9.69
CA SER A 111 -22.41 7.52 9.17
C SER A 111 -22.55 8.81 9.97
N GLU A 112 -22.12 8.84 11.19
CA GLU A 112 -22.14 10.09 11.95
C GLU A 112 -20.81 10.78 11.85
N PRO A 113 -20.79 12.09 12.10
CA PRO A 113 -19.53 12.82 12.08
C PRO A 113 -18.56 12.23 13.05
N MET A 114 -17.32 12.20 12.64
CA MET A 114 -16.28 11.69 13.50
C MET A 114 -16.06 12.64 14.66
N ARG A 115 -15.92 12.06 15.81
CA ARG A 115 -15.65 12.80 17.00
C ARG A 115 -14.24 12.52 17.43
N VAL A 116 -13.46 13.54 17.62
CA VAL A 116 -12.13 13.33 18.16
C VAL A 116 -12.27 13.09 19.64
N THR A 117 -11.86 11.91 20.06
CA THR A 117 -11.85 11.59 21.46
C THR A 117 -10.42 11.73 21.93
N VAL A 118 -10.20 12.65 22.80
CA VAL A 118 -8.87 12.87 23.33
C VAL A 118 -8.81 12.17 24.66
N ALA A 119 -8.02 11.12 24.73
CA ALA A 119 -7.90 10.35 25.94
C ALA A 119 -7.42 11.22 27.07
N ASN A 120 -6.65 12.20 26.74
CA ASN A 120 -6.15 13.16 27.67
C ASN A 120 -6.72 14.51 27.27
N ALA A 121 -7.73 14.95 27.96
CA ALA A 121 -8.41 16.17 27.59
C ALA A 121 -7.50 17.39 27.53
N ALA A 122 -6.42 17.36 28.28
CA ALA A 122 -5.50 18.47 28.23
C ALA A 122 -4.84 18.63 26.90
N ALA A 123 -4.78 17.58 26.16
CA ALA A 123 -4.19 17.69 24.86
C ALA A 123 -5.04 18.54 23.97
N ARG A 124 -6.17 18.87 24.47
CA ARG A 124 -7.02 19.49 23.77
C ARG A 124 -7.16 20.67 23.65
N GLN A 125 -7.01 20.82 23.75
CA GLN A 125 -7.17 21.60 23.62
C GLN A 125 -6.74 22.20 22.97
N ARG A 126 -6.84 22.23 22.45
CA ARG A 126 -6.55 22.71 21.85
C ARG A 126 -6.91 23.13 21.41
#